data_3a89e11e0fda42cc58a3d3ae225b459d
#
_entry.id   3a89e11e0fda42cc58a3d3ae225b459d
#
_cell.length_a   1.000
_cell.length_b   1.000
_cell.length_c   1.000
_cell.angle_alpha   90.00
_cell.angle_beta   90.00
_cell.angle_gamma   90.00
#
_symmetry.space_group_name_H-M   'P 1'
#
loop_
_entity.id
_entity.type
_entity.pdbx_description
1 polymer ?
#
loop_
_entity_poly.entity_id
_entity_poly.type
_entity_poly.pdbx_seq_one_letter_code
_entity_poly.pdbx_strand_id
1 'polypeptide(L)'
;MNIAIIDDVQQDLDALAEAAREHYDQRQISIQLHTFSSPEDFWNSYSPGSYDLIFLDIYIKQANGMDLAAQLREKDDSCALIFVTSSDGFAVASYDVQAAYYLLKPLDTNKLTKVLDSIQIKRAQDTRYIEVICDRTLLRVPVKTILYADTFHNAVQLHTDAGVLRTYLTFQKFEELIHDLPCFLSCYAAVL
;
A
#
# COMPACT_ATOMS: atom_id res chain seq x y z
N MET A 1 4.03 -6.09 10.09
CA MET A 1 4.12 -5.88 8.64
C MET A 1 5.07 -6.94 8.08
N ASN A 2 4.68 -7.65 7.03
CA ASN A 2 5.48 -8.71 6.41
C ASN A 2 6.17 -8.17 5.16
N ILE A 3 7.49 -8.36 5.08
CA ILE A 3 8.33 -7.85 3.98
C ILE A 3 9.06 -9.03 3.35
N ALA A 4 9.01 -9.13 2.02
CA ALA A 4 9.86 -10.03 1.26
C ALA A 4 10.96 -9.24 0.54
N ILE A 5 12.14 -9.81 0.45
CA ILE A 5 13.26 -9.31 -0.37
C ILE A 5 13.74 -10.46 -1.25
N ILE A 6 13.77 -10.25 -2.56
CA ILE A 6 14.13 -11.26 -3.55
C ILE A 6 15.30 -10.72 -4.38
N ASP A 7 16.47 -11.34 -4.22
CA ASP A 7 17.72 -10.94 -4.88
C ASP A 7 18.68 -12.12 -4.86
N ASP A 8 19.41 -12.41 -5.91
CA ASP A 8 20.35 -13.54 -5.95
C ASP A 8 21.75 -13.20 -5.40
N VAL A 9 21.99 -11.92 -5.07
CA VAL A 9 23.22 -11.44 -4.47
C VAL A 9 23.06 -11.29 -2.95
N GLN A 10 23.67 -12.20 -2.18
CA GLN A 10 23.53 -12.22 -0.72
C GLN A 10 23.87 -10.89 -0.05
N GLN A 11 24.91 -10.21 -0.55
CA GLN A 11 25.32 -8.91 -0.02
C GLN A 11 24.22 -7.84 -0.16
N ASP A 12 23.50 -7.85 -1.28
CA ASP A 12 22.38 -6.91 -1.53
C ASP A 12 21.16 -7.25 -0.67
N LEU A 13 20.86 -8.57 -0.50
CA LEU A 13 19.85 -9.04 0.45
C LEU A 13 20.13 -8.54 1.86
N ASP A 14 21.35 -8.75 2.35
CA ASP A 14 21.73 -8.39 3.71
C ASP A 14 21.68 -6.87 3.93
N ALA A 15 22.24 -6.10 2.98
CA ALA A 15 22.24 -4.64 3.06
C ALA A 15 20.82 -4.04 3.05
N LEU A 16 19.96 -4.53 2.18
CA LEU A 16 18.57 -4.07 2.11
C LEU A 16 17.75 -4.50 3.34
N ALA A 17 17.97 -5.72 3.83
CA ALA A 17 17.35 -6.23 5.03
C ALA A 17 17.73 -5.43 6.28
N GLU A 18 19.01 -5.09 6.42
CA GLU A 18 19.53 -4.25 7.52
C GLU A 18 18.92 -2.84 7.45
N ALA A 19 18.97 -2.19 6.29
CA ALA A 19 18.42 -0.86 6.10
C ALA A 19 16.89 -0.81 6.36
N ALA A 20 16.14 -1.83 5.94
CA ALA A 20 14.72 -1.93 6.23
C ALA A 20 14.44 -2.13 7.74
N ARG A 21 15.19 -3.01 8.41
CA ARG A 21 15.07 -3.20 9.88
C ARG A 21 15.34 -1.91 10.61
N GLU A 22 16.46 -1.27 10.34
CA GLU A 22 16.84 0.01 10.97
C GLU A 22 15.74 1.07 10.81
N HIS A 23 15.20 1.21 9.59
CA HIS A 23 14.14 2.17 9.31
C HIS A 23 12.89 1.94 10.16
N TYR A 24 12.42 0.69 10.28
CA TYR A 24 11.19 0.37 11.01
C TYR A 24 11.42 0.32 12.54
N ASP A 25 12.59 -0.10 13.00
CA ASP A 25 12.95 -0.10 14.42
C ASP A 25 12.99 1.33 14.99
N GLN A 26 13.55 2.29 14.26
CA GLN A 26 13.54 3.70 14.64
C GLN A 26 12.12 4.27 14.79
N ARG A 27 11.14 3.68 14.11
CA ARG A 27 9.71 4.06 14.16
C ARG A 27 8.88 3.20 15.08
N GLN A 28 9.51 2.25 15.80
CA GLN A 28 8.85 1.29 16.69
C GLN A 28 7.77 0.44 15.98
N ILE A 29 8.01 0.10 14.72
CA ILE A 29 7.10 -0.71 13.91
C ILE A 29 7.65 -2.12 13.82
N SER A 30 6.89 -3.10 14.30
CA SER A 30 7.26 -4.50 14.18
C SER A 30 7.13 -5.00 12.75
N ILE A 31 8.20 -5.60 12.22
CA ILE A 31 8.23 -6.23 10.90
C ILE A 31 8.66 -7.68 11.00
N GLN A 32 8.17 -8.49 10.06
CA GLN A 32 8.71 -9.81 9.75
C GLN A 32 9.34 -9.71 8.36
N LEU A 33 10.62 -10.02 8.26
CA LEU A 33 11.38 -9.88 7.04
C LEU A 33 11.89 -11.25 6.58
N HIS A 34 11.56 -11.58 5.35
CA HIS A 34 11.92 -12.82 4.68
C HIS A 34 12.79 -12.51 3.46
N THR A 35 13.91 -13.21 3.32
CA THR A 35 14.83 -13.05 2.19
C THR A 35 14.83 -14.30 1.34
N PHE A 36 14.86 -14.12 0.03
CA PHE A 36 14.84 -15.20 -0.96
C PHE A 36 15.95 -14.98 -1.99
N SER A 37 16.75 -15.98 -2.22
CA SER A 37 17.81 -15.94 -3.22
C SER A 37 17.37 -16.47 -4.60
N SER A 38 16.13 -16.92 -4.71
CA SER A 38 15.53 -17.38 -5.96
C SER A 38 14.02 -17.14 -6.02
N PRO A 39 13.45 -16.99 -7.22
CA PRO A 39 12.00 -16.96 -7.41
C PRO A 39 11.30 -18.23 -6.95
N GLU A 40 11.93 -19.40 -7.07
CA GLU A 40 11.36 -20.67 -6.66
C GLU A 40 11.16 -20.72 -5.15
N ASP A 41 12.15 -20.32 -4.35
CA ASP A 41 12.04 -20.27 -2.90
C ASP A 41 10.95 -19.29 -2.45
N PHE A 42 10.83 -18.13 -3.14
CA PHE A 42 9.77 -17.20 -2.90
C PHE A 42 8.39 -17.83 -3.16
N TRP A 43 8.17 -18.43 -4.32
CA TRP A 43 6.89 -19.04 -4.67
C TRP A 43 6.49 -20.21 -3.75
N ASN A 44 7.45 -20.97 -3.26
CA ASN A 44 7.20 -22.07 -2.31
C ASN A 44 6.66 -21.58 -0.97
N SER A 45 6.95 -20.33 -0.58
CA SER A 45 6.48 -19.73 0.67
C SER A 45 5.35 -18.72 0.49
N TYR A 46 5.04 -18.33 -0.76
CA TYR A 46 4.08 -17.30 -1.07
C TYR A 46 2.63 -17.77 -1.00
N SER A 47 1.79 -16.92 -0.42
CA SER A 47 0.32 -16.98 -0.53
C SER A 47 -0.22 -15.57 -0.76
N PRO A 48 -1.33 -15.39 -1.51
CA PRO A 48 -1.93 -14.07 -1.69
C PRO A 48 -2.19 -13.37 -0.36
N GLY A 49 -1.75 -12.11 -0.25
CA GLY A 49 -1.85 -11.32 0.98
C GLY A 49 -0.83 -11.66 2.08
N SER A 50 0.12 -12.58 1.84
CA SER A 50 1.14 -12.93 2.84
C SER A 50 2.18 -11.84 3.07
N TYR A 51 2.40 -10.96 2.10
CA TYR A 51 3.35 -9.86 2.18
C TYR A 51 2.69 -8.52 1.94
N ASP A 52 3.12 -7.56 2.74
CA ASP A 52 2.67 -6.18 2.65
C ASP A 52 3.56 -5.34 1.71
N LEU A 53 4.83 -5.73 1.62
CA LEU A 53 5.86 -5.09 0.82
C LEU A 53 6.81 -6.13 0.25
N ILE A 54 7.10 -6.01 -1.04
CA ILE A 54 8.04 -6.88 -1.74
C ILE A 54 9.10 -6.00 -2.41
N PHE A 55 10.36 -6.24 -2.06
CA PHE A 55 11.50 -5.75 -2.80
C PHE A 55 11.96 -6.83 -3.79
N LEU A 56 12.22 -6.45 -5.01
CA LEU A 56 12.50 -7.39 -6.09
C LEU A 56 13.62 -6.86 -6.99
N ASP A 57 14.70 -7.64 -7.12
CA ASP A 57 15.64 -7.37 -8.21
C ASP A 57 15.04 -7.86 -9.54
N ILE A 58 15.38 -7.13 -10.60
CA ILE A 58 15.00 -7.50 -11.97
C ILE A 58 15.94 -8.59 -12.52
N TYR A 59 17.20 -8.51 -12.17
CA TYR A 59 18.22 -9.45 -12.65
C TYR A 59 18.52 -10.53 -11.62
N ILE A 60 17.66 -11.53 -11.53
CA ILE A 60 17.86 -12.69 -10.68
C ILE A 60 18.35 -13.84 -11.54
N LYS A 61 19.33 -14.63 -11.06
CA LYS A 61 19.82 -15.80 -11.80
C LYS A 61 18.68 -16.67 -12.32
N GLN A 62 18.75 -16.98 -13.62
CA GLN A 62 17.80 -17.87 -14.33
C GLN A 62 16.35 -17.34 -14.42
N ALA A 63 16.08 -16.10 -14.01
CA ALA A 63 14.75 -15.52 -14.06
C ALA A 63 14.78 -14.01 -14.31
N ASN A 64 13.65 -13.48 -14.77
CA ASN A 64 13.44 -12.06 -14.92
C ASN A 64 12.48 -11.58 -13.82
N GLY A 65 12.90 -10.64 -12.99
CA GLY A 65 12.07 -10.06 -11.94
C GLY A 65 10.80 -9.37 -12.46
N MET A 66 10.81 -8.88 -13.71
CA MET A 66 9.60 -8.33 -14.33
C MET A 66 8.53 -9.41 -14.57
N ASP A 67 8.95 -10.61 -15.01
CA ASP A 67 8.02 -11.73 -15.22
C ASP A 67 7.46 -12.21 -13.88
N LEU A 68 8.30 -12.25 -12.85
CA LEU A 68 7.85 -12.58 -11.49
C LEU A 68 6.85 -11.53 -10.96
N ALA A 69 7.11 -10.25 -11.19
CA ALA A 69 6.20 -9.17 -10.82
C ALA A 69 4.84 -9.27 -11.54
N ALA A 70 4.84 -9.61 -12.84
CA ALA A 70 3.62 -9.81 -13.60
C ALA A 70 2.79 -10.98 -13.04
N GLN A 71 3.42 -12.14 -12.79
CA GLN A 71 2.77 -13.30 -12.16
C GLN A 71 2.24 -12.97 -10.76
N LEU A 72 2.95 -12.13 -10.01
CA LEU A 72 2.51 -11.68 -8.69
C LEU A 72 1.21 -10.86 -8.81
N ARG A 73 1.15 -9.92 -9.74
CA ARG A 73 -0.03 -9.07 -9.96
C ARG A 73 -1.27 -9.83 -10.41
N GLU A 74 -1.11 -10.95 -11.13
CA GLU A 74 -2.22 -11.85 -11.44
C GLU A 74 -2.86 -12.49 -10.21
N LYS A 75 -2.11 -12.59 -9.10
CA LYS A 75 -2.54 -13.26 -7.86
C LYS A 75 -2.85 -12.29 -6.72
N ASP A 76 -2.18 -11.13 -6.69
CA ASP A 76 -2.22 -10.17 -5.59
C ASP A 76 -1.82 -8.78 -6.08
N ASP A 77 -2.75 -7.86 -6.05
CA ASP A 77 -2.55 -6.45 -6.35
C ASP A 77 -2.40 -5.57 -5.09
N SER A 78 -2.57 -6.16 -3.91
CA SER A 78 -2.62 -5.43 -2.63
C SER A 78 -1.24 -5.12 -2.06
N CYS A 79 -0.20 -5.94 -2.36
CA CYS A 79 1.14 -5.72 -1.84
C CYS A 79 1.85 -4.56 -2.57
N ALA A 80 2.59 -3.75 -1.81
CA ALA A 80 3.49 -2.77 -2.42
C ALA A 80 4.70 -3.48 -3.04
N LEU A 81 4.99 -3.19 -4.32
CA LEU A 81 6.15 -3.74 -5.04
C LEU A 81 7.17 -2.63 -5.30
N ILE A 82 8.41 -2.88 -4.92
CA ILE A 82 9.55 -1.99 -5.18
C ILE A 82 10.61 -2.77 -5.93
N PHE A 83 11.00 -2.27 -7.10
CA PHE A 83 12.20 -2.78 -7.75
C PHE A 83 13.45 -2.16 -7.16
N VAL A 84 14.46 -3.01 -6.89
CA VAL A 84 15.81 -2.60 -6.46
C VAL A 84 16.81 -3.28 -7.37
N THR A 85 17.34 -2.56 -8.35
CA THR A 85 18.12 -3.17 -9.43
C THR A 85 19.29 -2.29 -9.91
N SER A 86 20.25 -2.89 -10.60
CA SER A 86 21.41 -2.17 -11.17
C SER A 86 21.12 -1.46 -12.50
N SER A 87 19.95 -1.69 -13.13
CA SER A 87 19.58 -1.10 -14.42
C SER A 87 18.40 -0.14 -14.31
N ASP A 88 18.44 0.92 -15.11
CA ASP A 88 17.34 1.85 -15.28
C ASP A 88 16.39 1.51 -16.48
N GLY A 89 16.79 0.55 -17.29
CA GLY A 89 16.10 0.20 -18.54
C GLY A 89 14.67 -0.29 -18.39
N PHE A 90 14.26 -0.72 -17.20
CA PHE A 90 12.91 -1.24 -16.93
C PHE A 90 12.01 -0.26 -16.16
N ALA A 91 12.49 0.96 -15.89
CA ALA A 91 11.72 1.93 -15.11
C ALA A 91 10.36 2.25 -15.74
N VAL A 92 10.25 2.33 -17.07
CA VAL A 92 8.97 2.55 -17.75
C VAL A 92 8.09 1.30 -17.66
N ALA A 93 8.63 0.12 -17.94
CA ALA A 93 7.88 -1.14 -17.86
C ALA A 93 7.41 -1.49 -16.44
N SER A 94 8.05 -0.94 -15.41
CA SER A 94 7.61 -1.16 -14.02
C SER A 94 6.21 -0.60 -13.72
N TYR A 95 5.72 0.35 -14.51
CA TYR A 95 4.34 0.85 -14.40
C TYR A 95 3.30 -0.20 -14.82
N ASP A 96 3.62 -1.07 -15.77
CA ASP A 96 2.71 -2.11 -16.24
C ASP A 96 2.38 -3.14 -15.14
N VAL A 97 3.32 -3.35 -14.23
CA VAL A 97 3.16 -4.22 -13.04
C VAL A 97 2.79 -3.42 -11.78
N GLN A 98 2.39 -2.17 -11.93
CA GLN A 98 2.00 -1.30 -10.83
C GLN A 98 3.03 -1.28 -9.69
N ALA A 99 4.32 -1.18 -10.04
CA ALA A 99 5.36 -1.00 -9.06
C ALA A 99 5.17 0.34 -8.33
N ALA A 100 5.23 0.31 -7.01
CA ALA A 100 5.11 1.51 -6.20
C ALA A 100 6.34 2.42 -6.38
N TYR A 101 7.53 1.80 -6.50
CA TYR A 101 8.79 2.51 -6.66
C TYR A 101 9.81 1.70 -7.44
N TYR A 102 10.81 2.42 -7.96
CA TYR A 102 11.97 1.88 -8.65
C TYR A 102 13.24 2.50 -8.08
N LEU A 103 14.09 1.68 -7.48
CA LEU A 103 15.35 2.09 -6.84
C LEU A 103 16.53 1.50 -7.58
N LEU A 104 17.54 2.32 -7.81
CA LEU A 104 18.80 1.86 -8.43
C LEU A 104 19.83 1.47 -7.37
N LYS A 105 20.56 0.40 -7.64
CA LYS A 105 21.78 0.03 -6.92
C LYS A 105 22.95 0.91 -7.40
N PRO A 106 23.89 1.34 -6.52
CA PRO A 106 23.92 1.07 -5.09
C PRO A 106 22.80 1.80 -4.35
N LEU A 107 22.27 1.14 -3.31
CA LEU A 107 21.10 1.62 -2.59
C LEU A 107 21.41 2.93 -1.85
N ASP A 108 20.67 3.98 -2.19
CA ASP A 108 20.68 5.26 -1.46
C ASP A 108 19.71 5.15 -0.27
N THR A 109 20.27 5.11 0.94
CA THR A 109 19.47 5.00 2.18
C THR A 109 18.49 6.15 2.37
N ASN A 110 18.80 7.36 1.93
CA ASN A 110 17.88 8.50 2.01
C ASN A 110 16.68 8.32 1.07
N LYS A 111 16.92 7.78 -0.13
CA LYS A 111 15.83 7.45 -1.06
C LYS A 111 14.99 6.32 -0.52
N LEU A 112 15.59 5.24 -0.02
CA LEU A 112 14.88 4.13 0.59
C LEU A 112 13.99 4.62 1.74
N THR A 113 14.51 5.42 2.67
CA THR A 113 13.76 6.00 3.78
C THR A 113 12.51 6.73 3.30
N LYS A 114 12.63 7.63 2.32
CA LYS A 114 11.49 8.37 1.75
C LYS A 114 10.44 7.46 1.12
N VAL A 115 10.89 6.42 0.44
CA VAL A 115 10.00 5.44 -0.19
C VAL A 115 9.24 4.65 0.87
N LEU A 116 9.93 4.15 1.90
CA LEU A 116 9.30 3.41 2.99
C LEU A 116 8.31 4.27 3.78
N ASP A 117 8.65 5.54 4.06
CA ASP A 117 7.75 6.50 4.71
C ASP A 117 6.48 6.70 3.88
N SER A 118 6.59 6.87 2.56
CA SER A 118 5.42 7.09 1.70
C SER A 118 4.52 5.85 1.60
N ILE A 119 5.09 4.64 1.56
CA ILE A 119 4.31 3.39 1.60
C ILE A 119 3.57 3.26 2.92
N GLN A 120 4.22 3.60 4.02
CA GLN A 120 3.61 3.56 5.34
C GLN A 120 2.43 4.53 5.46
N ILE A 121 2.59 5.76 4.96
CA ILE A 121 1.52 6.76 4.93
C ILE A 121 0.34 6.24 4.10
N LYS A 122 0.59 5.71 2.90
CA LYS A 122 -0.43 5.15 2.02
C LYS A 122 -1.18 4.00 2.70
N ARG A 123 -0.47 3.06 3.32
CA ARG A 123 -1.08 1.96 4.07
C ARG A 123 -1.93 2.44 5.25
N ALA A 124 -1.43 3.41 6.02
CA ALA A 124 -2.20 4.00 7.11
C ALA A 124 -3.50 4.62 6.61
N GLN A 125 -3.50 5.22 5.43
CA GLN A 125 -4.71 5.74 4.77
C GLN A 125 -5.63 4.62 4.30
N ASP A 126 -5.09 3.56 3.69
CA ASP A 126 -5.84 2.41 3.20
C ASP A 126 -6.53 1.61 4.32
N THR A 127 -5.95 1.59 5.52
CA THR A 127 -6.53 0.91 6.70
C THR A 127 -7.47 1.79 7.52
N ARG A 128 -7.59 3.09 7.20
CA ARG A 128 -8.51 3.99 7.91
C ARG A 128 -9.96 3.61 7.63
N TYR A 129 -10.75 3.65 8.68
CA TYR A 129 -12.20 3.49 8.60
C TYR A 129 -12.90 4.55 9.44
N ILE A 130 -14.12 4.85 9.09
CA ILE A 130 -15.03 5.63 9.94
C ILE A 130 -16.10 4.72 10.51
N GLU A 131 -16.48 4.96 11.75
CA GLU A 131 -17.58 4.24 12.39
C GLU A 131 -18.87 5.04 12.22
N VAL A 132 -19.84 4.42 11.59
CA VAL A 132 -21.14 5.03 11.32
C VAL A 132 -22.27 4.09 11.73
N ILE A 133 -23.40 4.66 12.14
CA ILE A 133 -24.60 3.88 12.44
C ILE A 133 -25.49 3.91 11.20
N CYS A 134 -25.74 2.73 10.63
CA CYS A 134 -26.69 2.49 9.54
C CYS A 134 -27.71 1.47 10.01
N ASP A 135 -29.00 1.73 9.81
CA ASP A 135 -30.09 0.80 10.19
C ASP A 135 -29.95 0.24 11.63
N ARG A 136 -29.57 1.11 12.57
CA ARG A 136 -29.31 0.79 13.99
C ARG A 136 -28.12 -0.14 14.25
N THR A 137 -27.32 -0.41 13.24
CA THR A 137 -26.10 -1.22 13.33
C THR A 137 -24.87 -0.35 13.19
N LEU A 138 -23.88 -0.55 14.07
CA LEU A 138 -22.55 0.10 13.92
C LEU A 138 -21.79 -0.59 12.80
N LEU A 139 -21.40 0.19 11.79
CA LEU A 139 -20.60 -0.27 10.66
C LEU A 139 -19.26 0.43 10.66
N ARG A 140 -18.21 -0.31 10.33
CA ARG A 140 -16.89 0.22 10.00
C ARG A 140 -16.77 0.34 8.50
N VAL A 141 -16.75 1.57 8.00
CA VAL A 141 -16.66 1.86 6.57
C VAL A 141 -15.23 2.27 6.24
N PRO A 142 -14.49 1.49 5.43
CA PRO A 142 -13.15 1.87 5.01
C PRO A 142 -13.19 3.17 4.23
N VAL A 143 -12.37 4.14 4.61
CA VAL A 143 -12.36 5.48 3.99
C VAL A 143 -12.13 5.41 2.48
N LYS A 144 -11.26 4.50 2.04
CA LYS A 144 -10.92 4.29 0.62
C LYS A 144 -12.10 3.83 -0.25
N THR A 145 -13.16 3.26 0.36
CA THR A 145 -14.36 2.83 -0.38
C THR A 145 -15.37 3.95 -0.55
N ILE A 146 -15.20 5.08 0.13
CA ILE A 146 -16.13 6.22 0.06
C ILE A 146 -15.77 7.05 -1.18
N LEU A 147 -16.67 7.09 -2.13
CA LEU A 147 -16.54 7.86 -3.37
C LEU A 147 -16.88 9.34 -3.11
N TYR A 148 -17.98 9.59 -2.44
CA TYR A 148 -18.43 10.91 -1.99
C TYR A 148 -19.48 10.76 -0.88
N ALA A 149 -19.78 11.87 -0.22
CA ALA A 149 -20.85 11.95 0.77
C ALA A 149 -21.76 13.14 0.47
N ASP A 150 -23.05 12.97 0.64
CA ASP A 150 -24.02 14.05 0.54
C ASP A 150 -24.97 14.05 1.75
N THR A 151 -25.87 15.02 1.79
CA THR A 151 -26.87 15.12 2.86
C THR A 151 -28.27 14.84 2.30
N PHE A 152 -28.99 13.97 2.99
CA PHE A 152 -30.40 13.68 2.71
C PHE A 152 -31.18 13.72 4.02
N HIS A 153 -32.20 14.57 4.10
CA HIS A 153 -33.02 14.78 5.31
C HIS A 153 -32.19 15.00 6.59
N ASN A 154 -31.19 15.90 6.53
CA ASN A 154 -30.29 16.23 7.63
C ASN A 154 -29.36 15.08 8.12
N ALA A 155 -29.27 13.99 7.41
CA ALA A 155 -28.33 12.91 7.65
C ALA A 155 -27.38 12.74 6.48
N VAL A 156 -26.16 12.27 6.76
CA VAL A 156 -25.15 12.00 5.72
C VAL A 156 -25.45 10.66 5.06
N GLN A 157 -25.41 10.65 3.74
CA GLN A 157 -25.36 9.44 2.93
C GLN A 157 -23.92 9.26 2.40
N LEU A 158 -23.37 8.06 2.59
CA LEU A 158 -22.07 7.70 2.07
C LEU A 158 -22.26 6.88 0.79
N HIS A 159 -21.77 7.39 -0.31
CA HIS A 159 -21.74 6.67 -1.58
C HIS A 159 -20.42 5.92 -1.65
N THR A 160 -20.49 4.59 -1.62
CA THR A 160 -19.33 3.71 -1.64
C THR A 160 -19.33 2.87 -2.92
N ASP A 161 -18.21 2.21 -3.20
CA ASP A 161 -18.09 1.22 -4.28
C ASP A 161 -19.09 0.05 -4.16
N ALA A 162 -19.52 -0.27 -2.92
CA ALA A 162 -20.50 -1.31 -2.65
C ALA A 162 -21.95 -0.83 -2.63
N GLY A 163 -22.20 0.50 -2.71
CA GLY A 163 -23.55 1.09 -2.69
C GLY A 163 -23.68 2.28 -1.75
N VAL A 164 -24.92 2.69 -1.48
CA VAL A 164 -25.24 3.87 -0.65
C VAL A 164 -25.57 3.45 0.76
N LEU A 165 -24.85 3.98 1.73
CA LEU A 165 -25.08 3.80 3.16
C LEU A 165 -25.78 5.04 3.72
N ARG A 166 -26.97 4.88 4.26
CA ARG A 166 -27.71 5.96 4.94
C ARG A 166 -27.36 5.94 6.41
N THR A 167 -26.63 6.99 6.84
CA THR A 167 -26.17 7.10 8.23
C THR A 167 -27.13 7.94 9.07
N TYR A 168 -26.94 7.93 10.39
CA TYR A 168 -27.58 8.87 11.32
C TYR A 168 -26.65 10.03 11.71
N LEU A 169 -25.55 10.20 10.99
CA LEU A 169 -24.60 11.29 11.24
C LEU A 169 -25.14 12.62 10.70
N THR A 170 -24.95 13.68 11.48
CA THR A 170 -25.08 15.04 10.94
C THR A 170 -23.85 15.38 10.11
N PHE A 171 -24.01 16.34 9.19
CA PHE A 171 -22.87 16.79 8.37
C PHE A 171 -21.69 17.28 9.21
N GLN A 172 -21.96 18.04 10.27
CA GLN A 172 -20.91 18.53 11.18
C GLN A 172 -20.11 17.39 11.83
N LYS A 173 -20.79 16.33 12.33
CA LYS A 173 -20.11 15.15 12.87
C LYS A 173 -19.31 14.39 11.83
N PHE A 174 -19.81 14.32 10.61
CA PHE A 174 -19.08 13.72 9.51
C PHE A 174 -17.81 14.52 9.18
N GLU A 175 -17.90 15.85 9.10
CA GLU A 175 -16.71 16.69 8.91
C GLU A 175 -15.66 16.49 10.02
N GLU A 176 -16.07 16.35 11.27
CA GLU A 176 -15.16 16.05 12.38
C GLU A 176 -14.43 14.70 12.21
N LEU A 177 -15.10 13.69 11.62
CA LEU A 177 -14.51 12.37 11.38
C LEU A 177 -13.51 12.34 10.22
N ILE A 178 -13.66 13.28 9.26
CA ILE A 178 -12.85 13.30 8.03
C ILE A 178 -11.91 14.50 7.93
N HIS A 179 -11.91 15.43 8.90
CA HIS A 179 -11.18 16.71 8.81
C HIS A 179 -9.67 16.55 8.60
N ASP A 180 -9.09 15.45 9.08
CA ASP A 180 -7.68 15.12 8.93
C ASP A 180 -7.38 14.22 7.71
N LEU A 181 -8.39 13.99 6.85
CA LEU A 181 -8.27 13.17 5.66
C LEU A 181 -8.07 14.05 4.41
N PRO A 182 -6.86 14.08 3.83
CA PRO A 182 -6.56 14.96 2.70
C PRO A 182 -7.31 14.59 1.41
N CYS A 183 -7.94 13.41 1.37
CA CYS A 183 -8.70 12.93 0.22
C CYS A 183 -10.12 13.49 0.14
N PHE A 184 -10.63 14.17 1.18
CA PHE A 184 -11.95 14.78 1.18
C PHE A 184 -11.86 16.29 1.00
N LEU A 185 -12.56 16.80 -0.02
CA LEU A 185 -12.79 18.22 -0.24
C LEU A 185 -14.26 18.52 0.03
N SER A 186 -14.52 19.51 0.86
CA SER A 186 -15.89 19.99 1.12
C SER A 186 -16.35 20.88 -0.04
N CYS A 187 -17.35 20.42 -0.79
CA CYS A 187 -17.97 21.20 -1.86
C CYS A 187 -19.32 21.71 -1.36
N TYR A 188 -19.43 23.03 -1.09
CA TYR A 188 -20.74 23.66 -0.82
C TYR A 188 -21.45 23.91 -2.14
N ALA A 189 -22.45 23.07 -2.48
CA ALA A 189 -23.41 23.41 -3.49
C ALA A 189 -24.53 24.21 -2.79
N ALA A 190 -24.56 25.51 -3.02
CA ALA A 190 -25.76 26.30 -2.73
C ALA A 190 -26.82 25.89 -3.77
N VAL A 191 -27.79 25.11 -3.34
CA VAL A 191 -29.01 24.93 -4.15
C VAL A 191 -29.85 26.18 -3.94
N LEU A 192 -29.93 27.00 -5.00
CA LEU A 192 -30.91 28.09 -5.14
C LEU A 192 -32.30 27.52 -5.39
#